data_5fb80bd14a8f2c1105c594006bfa67fd
#
_entry.id   5fb80bd14a8f2c1105c594006bfa67fd
#
_cell.length_a   1.000
_cell.length_b   1.000
_cell.length_c   1.000
_cell.angle_alpha   90.00
_cell.angle_beta   90.00
_cell.angle_gamma   90.00
#
_symmetry.space_group_name_H-M   'P 1'
#
loop_
_entity.id
_entity.type
_entity.pdbx_description
1 polymer ?
#
loop_
_entity_poly.entity_id
_entity_poly.type
_entity_poly.pdbx_seq_one_letter_code
_entity_poly.pdbx_strand_id
1 'polypeptide(L)'
;MASDVETVTATLDSPPRQRMAAHLAAIGRGPGRSRPLTEAEAQDAFAIILAGEADPMQVGAFLLLERYRGETAAELAGMIRAARAVVTAAPATRPALDWPSYAAGKSRGAPWFLLSALLVARADHPVLMHGINVRVTEGIETEDAVRALGLPVPETPAEAARILDATRFAYLPLRAVSRTLTELMELRPVLGLRSPVNSAARLLNPFEAKASFVGVFHPAYQDLHRDTARLLGQNDLCVVKGAGGEAERTPLKALSLQRLVAGEALDETVPPILGDGRGERLERRDLEHFRAVWTGAGEDPAAEATVIGSAAVALAVIAGDSGDDAHARHLERATALWRERNG
;
A
#
# COMPACT_ATOMS: atom_id res chain seq x y z
N MET A 1 -25.41 38.12 20.30
CA MET A 1 -26.22 37.58 19.23
C MET A 1 -25.44 36.48 18.55
N ALA A 2 -25.67 35.22 18.87
CA ALA A 2 -25.10 34.11 18.14
C ALA A 2 -25.92 33.99 16.84
N SER A 3 -25.29 34.32 15.70
CA SER A 3 -25.90 34.07 14.41
C SER A 3 -26.06 32.56 14.28
N ASP A 4 -27.28 32.08 14.11
CA ASP A 4 -27.57 30.73 13.69
C ASP A 4 -26.82 30.48 12.37
N VAL A 5 -25.69 29.81 12.46
CA VAL A 5 -25.04 29.27 11.25
C VAL A 5 -25.98 28.20 10.75
N GLU A 6 -26.72 28.53 9.69
CA GLU A 6 -27.59 27.59 8.98
C GLU A 6 -26.85 26.27 8.82
N THR A 7 -27.43 25.21 9.34
CA THR A 7 -26.87 23.88 9.17
C THR A 7 -26.95 23.54 7.69
N VAL A 8 -25.81 23.48 7.01
CA VAL A 8 -25.74 23.05 5.61
C VAL A 8 -26.23 21.60 5.56
N THR A 9 -27.51 21.43 5.25
CA THR A 9 -28.10 20.13 4.97
C THR A 9 -28.06 19.89 3.47
N ALA A 10 -27.45 18.79 3.06
CA ALA A 10 -27.44 18.37 1.65
C ALA A 10 -28.01 16.96 1.54
N THR A 11 -28.73 16.71 0.47
CA THR A 11 -29.19 15.37 0.05
C THR A 11 -28.34 14.88 -1.10
N LEU A 12 -28.47 13.61 -1.48
CA LEU A 12 -27.74 13.06 -2.65
C LEU A 12 -28.07 13.79 -3.95
N ASP A 13 -29.23 14.43 -4.04
CA ASP A 13 -29.64 15.22 -5.21
C ASP A 13 -29.08 16.66 -5.21
N SER A 14 -28.43 17.08 -4.12
CA SER A 14 -27.80 18.40 -4.04
C SER A 14 -26.56 18.48 -4.94
N PRO A 15 -26.22 19.69 -5.46
CA PRO A 15 -25.00 19.88 -6.25
C PRO A 15 -23.74 19.39 -5.52
N PRO A 16 -22.74 18.80 -6.21
CA PRO A 16 -21.54 18.23 -5.60
C PRO A 16 -20.82 19.14 -4.61
N ARG A 17 -20.62 20.42 -4.97
CA ARG A 17 -19.99 21.40 -4.07
C ARG A 17 -20.78 21.66 -2.78
N GLN A 18 -22.10 21.57 -2.83
CA GLN A 18 -22.96 21.73 -1.65
C GLN A 18 -22.90 20.49 -0.77
N ARG A 19 -22.89 19.28 -1.34
CA ARG A 19 -22.65 18.04 -0.60
C ARG A 19 -21.27 18.07 0.07
N MET A 20 -20.25 18.47 -0.66
CA MET A 20 -18.89 18.62 -0.12
C MET A 20 -18.85 19.60 1.07
N ALA A 21 -19.56 20.74 0.99
CA ALA A 21 -19.66 21.70 2.10
C ALA A 21 -20.35 21.08 3.33
N ALA A 22 -21.36 20.22 3.15
CA ALA A 22 -22.00 19.51 4.25
C ALA A 22 -21.05 18.49 4.91
N HIS A 23 -20.27 17.74 4.13
CA HIS A 23 -19.24 16.82 4.64
C HIS A 23 -18.17 17.59 5.43
N LEU A 24 -17.68 18.71 4.90
CA LEU A 24 -16.73 19.58 5.61
C LEU A 24 -17.30 20.14 6.91
N ALA A 25 -18.58 20.54 6.92
CA ALA A 25 -19.24 21.00 8.12
C ALA A 25 -19.35 19.88 9.19
N ALA A 26 -19.56 18.63 8.79
CA ALA A 26 -19.59 17.49 9.71
C ALA A 26 -18.25 17.28 10.42
N ILE A 27 -17.15 17.37 9.71
CA ILE A 27 -15.80 17.13 10.25
C ILE A 27 -15.13 18.39 10.83
N GLY A 28 -15.58 19.61 10.46
CA GLY A 28 -14.87 20.86 10.74
C GLY A 28 -15.51 21.75 11.81
N ARG A 29 -16.64 21.41 12.45
CA ARG A 29 -17.38 22.28 13.40
C ARG A 29 -16.65 22.55 14.72
N GLY A 30 -15.47 21.97 14.93
CA GLY A 30 -14.69 22.15 16.15
C GLY A 30 -15.09 21.20 17.29
N PRO A 31 -14.39 21.30 18.45
CA PRO A 31 -14.54 20.34 19.54
C PRO A 31 -15.99 20.19 20.02
N GLY A 32 -16.44 18.95 20.20
CA GLY A 32 -17.77 18.62 20.71
C GLY A 32 -18.92 18.76 19.70
N ARG A 33 -18.67 19.26 18.49
CA ARG A 33 -19.68 19.40 17.42
C ARG A 33 -19.28 18.74 16.11
N SER A 34 -18.01 18.44 15.93
CA SER A 34 -17.52 17.65 14.79
C SER A 34 -17.66 16.15 15.07
N ARG A 35 -17.91 15.39 14.01
CA ARG A 35 -17.95 13.93 14.03
C ARG A 35 -17.17 13.36 12.85
N PRO A 36 -16.71 12.09 12.90
CA PRO A 36 -16.26 11.39 11.72
C PRO A 36 -17.36 11.30 10.65
N LEU A 37 -16.95 11.20 9.40
CA LEU A 37 -17.86 10.80 8.33
C LEU A 37 -18.20 9.32 8.47
N THR A 38 -19.40 8.96 8.08
CA THR A 38 -19.72 7.56 7.80
C THR A 38 -18.98 7.09 6.55
N GLU A 39 -18.89 5.78 6.34
CA GLU A 39 -18.29 5.21 5.14
C GLU A 39 -18.93 5.78 3.86
N ALA A 40 -20.27 5.89 3.83
CA ALA A 40 -21.00 6.42 2.68
C ALA A 40 -20.72 7.91 2.43
N GLU A 41 -20.66 8.73 3.50
CA GLU A 41 -20.32 10.15 3.40
C GLU A 41 -18.88 10.36 2.91
N ALA A 42 -17.93 9.57 3.42
CA ALA A 42 -16.54 9.62 2.98
C ALA A 42 -16.38 9.15 1.53
N GLN A 43 -17.15 8.13 1.12
CA GLN A 43 -17.19 7.66 -0.25
C GLN A 43 -17.73 8.74 -1.19
N ASP A 44 -18.85 9.40 -0.82
CA ASP A 44 -19.41 10.50 -1.62
C ASP A 44 -18.45 11.68 -1.73
N ALA A 45 -17.90 12.15 -0.60
CA ALA A 45 -16.93 13.24 -0.59
C ALA A 45 -15.72 12.96 -1.49
N PHE A 46 -15.16 11.75 -1.40
CA PHE A 46 -13.99 11.40 -2.18
C PHE A 46 -14.32 11.14 -3.66
N ALA A 47 -15.50 10.63 -3.97
CA ALA A 47 -15.98 10.50 -5.35
C ALA A 47 -16.14 11.88 -6.02
N ILE A 48 -16.68 12.88 -5.32
CA ILE A 48 -16.77 14.28 -5.80
C ILE A 48 -15.38 14.84 -6.09
N ILE A 49 -14.40 14.57 -5.21
CA ILE A 49 -13.00 15.01 -5.42
C ILE A 49 -12.42 14.31 -6.66
N LEU A 50 -12.57 13.00 -6.80
CA LEU A 50 -12.02 12.22 -7.91
C LEU A 50 -12.65 12.60 -9.26
N ALA A 51 -13.91 13.01 -9.26
CA ALA A 51 -14.61 13.53 -10.44
C ALA A 51 -14.18 14.97 -10.81
N GLY A 52 -13.39 15.66 -9.98
CA GLY A 52 -13.00 17.06 -10.20
C GLY A 52 -14.15 18.06 -9.97
N GLU A 53 -15.20 17.66 -9.25
CA GLU A 53 -16.40 18.47 -9.01
C GLU A 53 -16.32 19.30 -7.72
N ALA A 54 -15.32 19.01 -6.85
CA ALA A 54 -15.04 19.81 -5.67
C ALA A 54 -14.26 21.08 -6.02
N ASP A 55 -14.49 22.15 -5.24
CA ASP A 55 -13.63 23.33 -5.30
C ASP A 55 -12.23 23.00 -4.73
N PRO A 56 -11.13 23.52 -5.29
CA PRO A 56 -9.78 23.26 -4.77
C PRO A 56 -9.61 23.59 -3.29
N MET A 57 -10.29 24.62 -2.77
CA MET A 57 -10.29 24.94 -1.34
C MET A 57 -11.00 23.86 -0.51
N GLN A 58 -12.07 23.27 -1.04
CA GLN A 58 -12.78 22.17 -0.39
C GLN A 58 -11.89 20.91 -0.34
N VAL A 59 -11.17 20.62 -1.43
CA VAL A 59 -10.19 19.52 -1.46
C VAL A 59 -9.13 19.69 -0.39
N GLY A 60 -8.47 20.86 -0.32
CA GLY A 60 -7.46 21.14 0.68
C GLY A 60 -8.00 21.05 2.11
N ALA A 61 -9.19 21.63 2.35
CA ALA A 61 -9.86 21.57 3.66
C ALA A 61 -10.17 20.14 4.08
N PHE A 62 -10.72 19.31 3.18
CA PHE A 62 -11.03 17.90 3.44
C PHE A 62 -9.78 17.14 3.83
N LEU A 63 -8.72 17.21 3.03
CA LEU A 63 -7.49 16.48 3.27
C LEU A 63 -6.81 16.88 4.60
N LEU A 64 -6.83 18.16 4.95
CA LEU A 64 -6.22 18.66 6.19
C LEU A 64 -7.07 18.33 7.42
N LEU A 65 -8.39 18.47 7.34
CA LEU A 65 -9.28 18.17 8.47
C LEU A 65 -9.26 16.67 8.79
N GLU A 66 -9.36 15.80 7.80
CA GLU A 66 -9.22 14.35 7.98
C GLU A 66 -7.85 14.00 8.60
N ARG A 67 -6.77 14.56 8.07
CA ARG A 67 -5.43 14.34 8.59
C ARG A 67 -5.24 14.85 10.02
N TYR A 68 -5.79 16.01 10.36
CA TYR A 68 -5.68 16.62 11.69
C TYR A 68 -6.46 15.84 12.76
N ARG A 69 -7.66 15.36 12.39
CA ARG A 69 -8.51 14.56 13.29
C ARG A 69 -8.00 13.13 13.45
N GLY A 70 -7.27 12.64 12.48
CA GLY A 70 -6.98 11.22 12.31
C GLY A 70 -8.17 10.50 11.67
N GLU A 71 -7.94 9.97 10.48
CA GLU A 71 -8.93 9.22 9.73
C GLU A 71 -9.37 7.94 10.47
N THR A 72 -10.66 7.63 10.44
CA THR A 72 -11.21 6.37 10.95
C THR A 72 -11.17 5.27 9.88
N ALA A 73 -11.33 4.02 10.29
CA ALA A 73 -11.41 2.89 9.35
C ALA A 73 -12.59 3.02 8.38
N ALA A 74 -13.74 3.57 8.84
CA ALA A 74 -14.92 3.80 8.00
C ALA A 74 -14.65 4.90 6.95
N GLU A 75 -14.04 6.01 7.35
CA GLU A 75 -13.66 7.09 6.44
C GLU A 75 -12.69 6.59 5.36
N LEU A 76 -11.64 5.85 5.76
CA LEU A 76 -10.72 5.25 4.79
C LEU A 76 -11.40 4.23 3.88
N ALA A 77 -12.30 3.38 4.40
CA ALA A 77 -13.03 2.42 3.58
C ALA A 77 -13.86 3.13 2.51
N GLY A 78 -14.56 4.22 2.86
CA GLY A 78 -15.31 5.04 1.92
C GLY A 78 -14.42 5.64 0.83
N MET A 79 -13.30 6.25 1.21
CA MET A 79 -12.33 6.80 0.25
C MET A 79 -11.80 5.72 -0.71
N ILE A 80 -11.49 4.52 -0.20
CA ILE A 80 -10.98 3.42 -1.01
C ILE A 80 -12.04 2.89 -1.97
N ARG A 81 -13.31 2.79 -1.54
CA ARG A 81 -14.42 2.40 -2.45
C ARG A 81 -14.57 3.39 -3.60
N ALA A 82 -14.52 4.69 -3.32
CA ALA A 82 -14.52 5.70 -4.37
C ALA A 82 -13.31 5.58 -5.31
N ALA A 83 -12.12 5.32 -4.76
CA ALA A 83 -10.89 5.13 -5.55
C ALA A 83 -10.93 3.85 -6.40
N ARG A 84 -11.51 2.75 -5.90
CA ARG A 84 -11.69 1.51 -6.66
C ARG A 84 -12.68 1.67 -7.82
N ALA A 85 -13.68 2.52 -7.66
CA ALA A 85 -14.67 2.76 -8.72
C ALA A 85 -14.09 3.40 -9.99
N VAL A 86 -12.91 4.03 -9.91
CA VAL A 86 -12.22 4.59 -11.10
C VAL A 86 -11.28 3.59 -11.79
N VAL A 87 -11.10 2.38 -11.26
CA VAL A 87 -10.31 1.32 -11.89
C VAL A 87 -11.14 0.68 -13.00
N THR A 88 -10.67 0.78 -14.25
CA THR A 88 -11.47 0.44 -15.44
C THR A 88 -11.16 -0.92 -16.08
N ALA A 89 -10.23 -1.69 -15.50
CA ALA A 89 -9.85 -2.99 -16.05
C ALA A 89 -9.49 -3.98 -14.93
N ALA A 90 -9.66 -5.26 -15.23
CA ALA A 90 -9.24 -6.37 -14.39
C ALA A 90 -8.50 -7.41 -15.24
N PRO A 91 -7.53 -8.16 -14.68
CA PRO A 91 -6.89 -9.28 -15.34
C PRO A 91 -7.85 -10.46 -15.50
N ALA A 92 -7.56 -11.36 -16.45
CA ALA A 92 -8.29 -12.63 -16.58
C ALA A 92 -8.07 -13.53 -15.34
N THR A 93 -6.87 -13.47 -14.77
CA THR A 93 -6.53 -14.19 -13.55
C THR A 93 -6.47 -13.19 -12.38
N ARG A 94 -7.34 -13.36 -11.38
CA ARG A 94 -7.30 -12.58 -10.15
C ARG A 94 -5.93 -12.72 -9.47
N PRO A 95 -5.25 -11.62 -9.08
CA PRO A 95 -3.95 -11.72 -8.40
C PRO A 95 -4.08 -12.54 -7.10
N ALA A 96 -3.04 -13.29 -6.78
CA ALA A 96 -2.92 -13.95 -5.48
C ALA A 96 -2.56 -12.93 -4.40
N LEU A 97 -1.74 -11.93 -4.75
CA LEU A 97 -1.23 -10.94 -3.82
C LEU A 97 -1.25 -9.52 -4.40
N ASP A 98 -1.75 -8.60 -3.60
CA ASP A 98 -1.59 -7.16 -3.74
C ASP A 98 -0.41 -6.69 -2.88
N TRP A 99 0.51 -5.93 -3.48
CA TRP A 99 1.71 -5.43 -2.78
C TRP A 99 1.94 -3.94 -3.07
N PRO A 100 1.32 -3.06 -2.29
CA PRO A 100 1.42 -1.61 -2.47
C PRO A 100 2.79 -1.06 -2.09
N SER A 101 3.28 -0.07 -2.85
CA SER A 101 4.53 0.64 -2.63
C SER A 101 4.31 2.16 -2.67
N TYR A 102 4.05 2.76 -1.51
CA TYR A 102 3.71 4.18 -1.34
C TYR A 102 4.55 4.90 -0.28
N ALA A 103 5.70 4.35 0.08
CA ALA A 103 6.55 4.98 1.09
C ALA A 103 7.37 6.16 0.55
N ALA A 104 7.22 6.50 -0.72
CA ALA A 104 7.92 7.59 -1.41
C ALA A 104 9.45 7.39 -1.45
N GLY A 105 9.87 6.26 -1.96
CA GLY A 105 11.25 5.85 -2.04
C GLY A 105 11.81 5.36 -0.69
N LYS A 106 12.60 4.33 -0.74
CA LYS A 106 13.29 3.82 0.44
C LYS A 106 14.47 4.74 0.74
N SER A 107 14.40 5.48 1.84
CA SER A 107 15.46 6.43 2.23
C SER A 107 16.80 5.75 2.54
N ARG A 108 16.80 4.42 2.70
CA ARG A 108 17.98 3.60 2.99
C ARG A 108 17.89 2.28 2.26
N GLY A 109 18.95 1.92 1.52
CA GLY A 109 19.05 0.69 0.74
C GLY A 109 18.17 0.64 -0.50
N ALA A 110 18.27 -0.45 -1.25
CA ALA A 110 17.47 -0.73 -2.44
C ALA A 110 16.10 -1.32 -2.07
N PRO A 111 15.11 -1.32 -2.97
CA PRO A 111 13.77 -1.87 -2.73
C PRO A 111 13.78 -3.41 -2.83
N TRP A 112 14.38 -4.09 -1.83
CA TRP A 112 14.51 -5.53 -1.82
C TRP A 112 13.16 -6.26 -1.86
N PHE A 113 12.10 -5.62 -1.36
CA PHE A 113 10.73 -6.12 -1.45
C PHE A 113 10.26 -6.35 -2.90
N LEU A 114 10.80 -5.62 -3.88
CA LEU A 114 10.52 -5.90 -5.30
C LEU A 114 11.04 -7.26 -5.71
N LEU A 115 12.28 -7.63 -5.29
CA LEU A 115 12.82 -8.96 -5.54
C LEU A 115 12.03 -10.06 -4.83
N SER A 116 11.51 -9.74 -3.63
CA SER A 116 10.61 -10.65 -2.90
C SER A 116 9.31 -10.90 -3.66
N ALA A 117 8.72 -9.86 -4.24
CA ALA A 117 7.51 -9.97 -5.06
C ALA A 117 7.76 -10.82 -6.32
N LEU A 118 8.91 -10.62 -6.98
CA LEU A 118 9.32 -11.44 -8.13
C LEU A 118 9.53 -12.91 -7.74
N LEU A 119 10.08 -13.15 -6.55
CA LEU A 119 10.29 -14.51 -6.05
C LEU A 119 8.95 -15.22 -5.79
N VAL A 120 7.96 -14.51 -5.23
CA VAL A 120 6.59 -15.01 -5.06
C VAL A 120 5.92 -15.30 -6.41
N ALA A 121 6.11 -14.42 -7.39
CA ALA A 121 5.59 -14.62 -8.74
C ALA A 121 6.16 -15.87 -9.41
N ARG A 122 7.44 -16.19 -9.19
CA ARG A 122 8.08 -17.43 -9.67
C ARG A 122 7.52 -18.69 -9.01
N ALA A 123 6.89 -18.60 -7.85
CA ALA A 123 6.17 -19.69 -7.22
C ALA A 123 4.75 -19.87 -7.81
N ASP A 124 4.48 -19.33 -9.00
CA ASP A 124 3.19 -19.34 -9.72
C ASP A 124 2.04 -18.62 -8.97
N HIS A 125 2.39 -17.67 -8.11
CA HIS A 125 1.43 -16.78 -7.47
C HIS A 125 1.42 -15.42 -8.15
N PRO A 126 0.36 -15.04 -8.90
CA PRO A 126 0.30 -13.72 -9.55
C PRO A 126 0.36 -12.58 -8.52
N VAL A 127 1.34 -11.69 -8.64
CA VAL A 127 1.56 -10.54 -7.75
C VAL A 127 1.34 -9.24 -8.51
N LEU A 128 0.41 -8.44 -8.03
CA LEU A 128 0.27 -7.06 -8.46
C LEU A 128 0.99 -6.15 -7.46
N MET A 129 2.04 -5.48 -7.89
CA MET A 129 2.55 -4.30 -7.20
C MET A 129 1.93 -3.05 -7.81
N HIS A 130 1.64 -2.06 -6.98
CA HIS A 130 1.23 -0.73 -7.45
C HIS A 130 1.83 0.34 -6.56
N GLY A 131 2.06 1.54 -7.12
CA GLY A 131 2.77 2.54 -6.37
C GLY A 131 2.91 3.88 -7.08
N ILE A 132 3.66 4.78 -6.47
CA ILE A 132 3.95 6.10 -7.00
C ILE A 132 5.43 6.42 -6.82
N ASN A 133 6.03 7.01 -7.86
CA ASN A 133 7.33 7.66 -7.76
C ASN A 133 7.11 9.13 -7.40
N VAL A 134 7.35 9.46 -6.16
CA VAL A 134 7.33 10.86 -5.70
C VAL A 134 8.76 11.26 -5.42
N ARG A 135 9.44 11.86 -6.35
CA ARG A 135 10.86 12.27 -6.30
C ARG A 135 11.19 13.25 -5.16
N VAL A 136 10.81 12.89 -3.93
CA VAL A 136 11.00 13.72 -2.73
C VAL A 136 12.24 13.31 -1.93
N THR A 137 12.84 12.15 -2.25
CA THR A 137 13.98 11.61 -1.51
C THR A 137 15.11 11.18 -2.46
N GLU A 138 16.34 11.11 -1.94
CA GLU A 138 17.51 10.55 -2.65
C GLU A 138 17.48 9.01 -2.75
N GLY A 139 16.32 8.36 -2.43
CA GLY A 139 16.15 6.91 -2.47
C GLY A 139 15.93 6.36 -3.87
N ILE A 140 16.08 5.05 -4.03
CA ILE A 140 15.67 4.35 -5.25
C ILE A 140 14.14 4.18 -5.22
N GLU A 141 13.48 4.74 -6.22
CA GLU A 141 12.04 4.56 -6.42
C GLU A 141 11.76 3.16 -6.98
N THR A 142 10.61 2.60 -6.62
CA THR A 142 10.26 1.24 -7.03
C THR A 142 10.16 1.09 -8.56
N GLU A 143 9.60 2.09 -9.25
CA GLU A 143 9.50 2.06 -10.72
C GLU A 143 10.88 2.08 -11.38
N ASP A 144 11.85 2.84 -10.84
CA ASP A 144 13.22 2.86 -11.36
C ASP A 144 13.90 1.49 -11.20
N ALA A 145 13.64 0.81 -10.08
CA ALA A 145 14.13 -0.55 -9.87
C ALA A 145 13.46 -1.56 -10.82
N VAL A 146 12.15 -1.43 -11.08
CA VAL A 146 11.43 -2.24 -12.08
C VAL A 146 12.06 -2.08 -13.46
N ARG A 147 12.31 -0.84 -13.91
CA ARG A 147 12.97 -0.54 -15.18
C ARG A 147 14.41 -1.07 -15.22
N ALA A 148 15.15 -0.95 -14.13
CA ALA A 148 16.52 -1.45 -14.04
C ALA A 148 16.59 -2.98 -14.18
N LEU A 149 15.55 -3.71 -13.81
CA LEU A 149 15.42 -5.16 -14.04
C LEU A 149 14.97 -5.51 -15.47
N GLY A 150 14.72 -4.52 -16.33
CA GLY A 150 14.20 -4.73 -17.69
C GLY A 150 12.71 -5.14 -17.73
N LEU A 151 11.98 -4.92 -16.62
CA LEU A 151 10.56 -5.23 -16.55
C LEU A 151 9.72 -4.11 -17.16
N PRO A 152 8.59 -4.43 -17.80
CA PRO A 152 7.70 -3.43 -18.37
C PRO A 152 6.97 -2.64 -17.29
N VAL A 153 6.76 -1.35 -17.56
CA VAL A 153 5.94 -0.45 -16.73
C VAL A 153 4.75 -0.03 -17.57
N PRO A 154 3.54 -0.53 -17.26
CA PRO A 154 2.34 -0.27 -18.03
C PRO A 154 1.85 1.18 -17.87
N GLU A 155 1.23 1.71 -18.91
CA GLU A 155 0.61 3.04 -18.92
C GLU A 155 -0.92 2.98 -18.69
N THR A 156 -1.50 1.78 -18.67
CA THR A 156 -2.93 1.55 -18.41
C THR A 156 -3.17 0.33 -17.56
N PRO A 157 -4.29 0.25 -16.81
CA PRO A 157 -4.67 -0.95 -16.08
C PRO A 157 -4.84 -2.17 -16.99
N ALA A 158 -5.36 -2.00 -18.22
CA ALA A 158 -5.51 -3.09 -19.19
C ALA A 158 -4.16 -3.67 -19.66
N GLU A 159 -3.14 -2.84 -19.80
CA GLU A 159 -1.79 -3.29 -20.09
C GLU A 159 -1.18 -4.04 -18.90
N ALA A 160 -1.35 -3.52 -17.68
CA ALA A 160 -0.90 -4.19 -16.46
C ALA A 160 -1.55 -5.56 -16.29
N ALA A 161 -2.85 -5.68 -16.59
CA ALA A 161 -3.58 -6.95 -16.56
C ALA A 161 -2.98 -7.97 -17.52
N ARG A 162 -2.68 -7.57 -18.77
CA ARG A 162 -2.04 -8.46 -19.77
C ARG A 162 -0.63 -8.89 -19.35
N ILE A 163 0.15 -7.97 -18.78
CA ILE A 163 1.49 -8.28 -18.27
C ILE A 163 1.39 -9.28 -17.12
N LEU A 164 0.48 -9.05 -16.16
CA LEU A 164 0.28 -9.95 -15.02
C LEU A 164 -0.13 -11.36 -15.46
N ASP A 165 -1.07 -11.48 -16.39
CA ASP A 165 -1.51 -12.77 -16.92
C ASP A 165 -0.36 -13.52 -17.63
N ALA A 166 0.51 -12.79 -18.33
CA ALA A 166 1.62 -13.39 -19.09
C ALA A 166 2.84 -13.75 -18.20
N THR A 167 3.13 -12.97 -17.16
CA THR A 167 4.41 -13.06 -16.42
C THR A 167 4.26 -13.33 -14.93
N ARG A 168 3.03 -13.40 -14.40
CA ARG A 168 2.71 -13.54 -12.98
C ARG A 168 3.13 -12.33 -12.12
N PHE A 169 3.71 -11.29 -12.70
CA PHE A 169 4.09 -10.06 -12.01
C PHE A 169 3.75 -8.84 -12.85
N ALA A 170 3.17 -7.83 -12.23
CA ALA A 170 3.05 -6.50 -12.83
C ALA A 170 3.27 -5.41 -11.78
N TYR A 171 3.91 -4.30 -12.19
CA TYR A 171 3.96 -3.06 -11.42
C TYR A 171 3.06 -2.04 -12.10
N LEU A 172 1.97 -1.64 -11.45
CA LEU A 172 0.98 -0.68 -11.94
C LEU A 172 1.23 0.69 -11.30
N PRO A 173 1.76 1.69 -12.03
CA PRO A 173 1.93 3.04 -11.49
C PRO A 173 0.58 3.67 -11.16
N LEU A 174 0.50 4.44 -10.07
CA LEU A 174 -0.75 5.09 -9.65
C LEU A 174 -1.30 6.03 -10.74
N ARG A 175 -0.41 6.68 -11.52
CA ARG A 175 -0.82 7.53 -12.65
C ARG A 175 -1.59 6.76 -13.74
N ALA A 176 -1.30 5.49 -13.90
CA ALA A 176 -2.02 4.62 -14.82
C ALA A 176 -3.39 4.18 -14.27
N VAL A 177 -3.58 4.20 -12.94
CA VAL A 177 -4.87 3.96 -12.29
C VAL A 177 -5.74 5.20 -12.36
N SER A 178 -5.22 6.33 -11.86
CA SER A 178 -5.94 7.60 -11.79
C SER A 178 -4.97 8.78 -11.70
N ARG A 179 -5.10 9.71 -12.66
CA ARG A 179 -4.35 10.96 -12.64
C ARG A 179 -4.68 11.79 -11.39
N THR A 180 -5.97 11.91 -11.06
CA THR A 180 -6.42 12.68 -9.90
C THR A 180 -5.85 12.12 -8.59
N LEU A 181 -5.83 10.77 -8.39
CA LEU A 181 -5.19 10.18 -7.22
C LEU A 181 -3.70 10.50 -7.15
N THR A 182 -3.01 10.50 -8.28
CA THR A 182 -1.60 10.88 -8.36
C THR A 182 -1.37 12.33 -7.94
N GLU A 183 -2.15 13.25 -8.52
CA GLU A 183 -2.10 14.68 -8.20
C GLU A 183 -2.38 14.94 -6.70
N LEU A 184 -3.36 14.23 -6.10
CA LEU A 184 -3.64 14.32 -4.67
C LEU A 184 -2.47 13.82 -3.80
N MET A 185 -1.75 12.78 -4.21
CA MET A 185 -0.55 12.29 -3.53
C MET A 185 0.61 13.29 -3.63
N GLU A 186 0.70 14.02 -4.74
CA GLU A 186 1.73 15.02 -5.01
C GLU A 186 1.49 16.35 -4.29
N LEU A 187 0.35 16.55 -3.62
CA LEU A 187 0.08 17.76 -2.81
C LEU A 187 0.94 17.88 -1.55
N ARG A 188 1.74 16.88 -1.20
CA ARG A 188 2.58 16.91 0.00
C ARG A 188 3.48 18.15 0.12
N PRO A 189 4.16 18.65 -0.91
CA PRO A 189 4.94 19.88 -0.83
C PRO A 189 4.07 21.13 -0.57
N VAL A 190 2.84 21.13 -1.07
CA VAL A 190 1.88 22.24 -0.91
C VAL A 190 1.26 22.22 0.48
N LEU A 191 0.86 21.05 0.97
CA LEU A 191 0.21 20.87 2.27
C LEU A 191 1.22 20.81 3.44
N GLY A 192 2.50 20.58 3.16
CA GLY A 192 3.55 20.40 4.17
C GLY A 192 3.51 19.05 4.91
N LEU A 193 2.54 18.19 4.62
CA LEU A 193 2.34 16.90 5.29
C LEU A 193 1.70 15.86 4.35
N ARG A 194 1.74 14.59 4.75
CA ARG A 194 1.01 13.53 4.06
C ARG A 194 -0.48 13.62 4.37
N SER A 195 -1.31 13.44 3.35
CA SER A 195 -2.78 13.41 3.47
C SER A 195 -3.30 11.98 3.69
N PRO A 196 -4.59 11.80 4.03
CA PRO A 196 -5.25 10.50 4.13
C PRO A 196 -5.16 9.64 2.86
N VAL A 197 -4.98 10.27 1.70
CA VAL A 197 -4.80 9.56 0.41
C VAL A 197 -3.60 8.60 0.48
N ASN A 198 -2.57 8.94 1.26
CA ASN A 198 -1.41 8.05 1.48
C ASN A 198 -1.78 6.76 2.24
N SER A 199 -2.75 6.83 3.15
CA SER A 199 -3.29 5.66 3.85
C SER A 199 -4.21 4.86 2.93
N ALA A 200 -5.13 5.53 2.24
CA ALA A 200 -6.09 4.92 1.32
C ALA A 200 -5.39 4.18 0.16
N ALA A 201 -4.35 4.77 -0.44
CA ALA A 201 -3.63 4.17 -1.56
C ALA A 201 -3.01 2.80 -1.22
N ARG A 202 -2.60 2.58 0.05
CA ARG A 202 -2.04 1.29 0.50
C ARG A 202 -3.03 0.14 0.52
N LEU A 203 -4.32 0.43 0.53
CA LEU A 203 -5.39 -0.57 0.53
C LEU A 203 -6.23 -0.52 -0.75
N LEU A 204 -5.71 0.16 -1.79
CA LEU A 204 -6.42 0.30 -3.06
C LEU A 204 -6.76 -1.05 -3.67
N ASN A 205 -5.80 -2.00 -3.67
CA ASN A 205 -5.97 -3.34 -4.23
C ASN A 205 -6.74 -3.28 -5.58
N PRO A 206 -6.15 -2.66 -6.62
CA PRO A 206 -6.89 -2.25 -7.83
C PRO A 206 -7.41 -3.41 -8.67
N PHE A 207 -6.87 -4.62 -8.51
CA PHE A 207 -7.31 -5.83 -9.20
C PHE A 207 -7.93 -6.86 -8.25
N GLU A 208 -8.37 -6.41 -7.07
CA GLU A 208 -9.07 -7.24 -6.08
C GLU A 208 -8.33 -8.54 -5.74
N ALA A 209 -7.01 -8.46 -5.56
CA ALA A 209 -6.20 -9.61 -5.16
C ALA A 209 -6.78 -10.31 -3.93
N LYS A 210 -6.60 -11.63 -3.85
CA LYS A 210 -7.13 -12.44 -2.75
C LYS A 210 -6.52 -12.07 -1.41
N ALA A 211 -5.21 -11.79 -1.41
CA ALA A 211 -4.44 -11.41 -0.22
C ALA A 211 -3.73 -10.07 -0.45
N SER A 212 -3.38 -9.37 0.64
CA SER A 212 -2.62 -8.12 0.58
C SER A 212 -1.48 -8.12 1.60
N PHE A 213 -0.29 -7.61 1.20
CA PHE A 213 0.86 -7.43 2.08
C PHE A 213 1.26 -5.96 2.13
N VAL A 214 0.94 -5.30 3.24
CA VAL A 214 0.96 -3.84 3.38
C VAL A 214 2.02 -3.39 4.35
N GLY A 215 2.84 -2.41 3.96
CA GLY A 215 3.81 -1.75 4.83
C GLY A 215 3.29 -0.42 5.37
N VAL A 216 3.52 -0.15 6.66
CA VAL A 216 3.27 1.14 7.30
C VAL A 216 4.53 1.64 8.01
N PHE A 217 4.66 2.97 8.14
CA PHE A 217 5.82 3.56 8.81
C PHE A 217 5.65 3.62 10.33
N HIS A 218 4.45 4.00 10.81
CA HIS A 218 4.14 4.09 12.23
C HIS A 218 3.26 2.93 12.67
N PRO A 219 3.56 2.27 13.81
CA PRO A 219 2.77 1.16 14.31
C PRO A 219 1.28 1.48 14.51
N ALA A 220 0.95 2.71 14.93
CA ALA A 220 -0.43 3.16 15.13
C ALA A 220 -1.32 3.06 13.88
N TYR A 221 -0.73 2.94 12.68
CA TYR A 221 -1.47 2.73 11.44
C TYR A 221 -1.73 1.25 11.12
N GLN A 222 -1.14 0.31 11.87
CA GLN A 222 -1.34 -1.11 11.58
C GLN A 222 -2.80 -1.51 11.83
N ASP A 223 -3.34 -1.19 13.00
CA ASP A 223 -4.74 -1.48 13.33
C ASP A 223 -5.69 -0.78 12.37
N LEU A 224 -5.47 0.51 12.08
CA LEU A 224 -6.29 1.27 11.15
C LEU A 224 -6.37 0.59 9.77
N HIS A 225 -5.23 0.13 9.22
CA HIS A 225 -5.23 -0.55 7.92
C HIS A 225 -5.91 -1.92 7.98
N ARG A 226 -5.70 -2.69 9.06
CA ARG A 226 -6.36 -3.97 9.27
C ARG A 226 -7.88 -3.82 9.37
N ASP A 227 -8.34 -2.89 10.20
CA ASP A 227 -9.77 -2.65 10.41
C ASP A 227 -10.44 -2.11 9.15
N THR A 228 -9.77 -1.22 8.41
CA THR A 228 -10.24 -0.74 7.11
C THR A 228 -10.34 -1.88 6.10
N ALA A 229 -9.33 -2.73 6.01
CA ALA A 229 -9.34 -3.88 5.09
C ALA A 229 -10.47 -4.85 5.41
N ARG A 230 -10.77 -5.06 6.70
CA ARG A 230 -11.93 -5.87 7.16
C ARG A 230 -13.26 -5.27 6.69
N LEU A 231 -13.46 -3.96 6.80
CA LEU A 231 -14.63 -3.26 6.27
C LEU A 231 -14.76 -3.38 4.75
N LEU A 232 -13.63 -3.44 4.05
CA LEU A 232 -13.59 -3.64 2.60
C LEU A 232 -13.82 -5.10 2.16
N GLY A 233 -13.96 -6.04 3.11
CA GLY A 233 -14.16 -7.46 2.83
C GLY A 233 -12.87 -8.18 2.42
N GLN A 234 -11.69 -7.64 2.73
CA GLN A 234 -10.41 -8.33 2.53
C GLN A 234 -10.26 -9.41 3.59
N ASN A 235 -10.21 -10.68 3.18
CA ASN A 235 -10.14 -11.80 4.12
C ASN A 235 -8.71 -12.13 4.55
N ASP A 236 -7.74 -11.97 3.65
CA ASP A 236 -6.34 -12.28 3.94
C ASP A 236 -5.48 -11.03 3.74
N LEU A 237 -4.85 -10.61 4.83
CA LEU A 237 -4.04 -9.40 4.89
C LEU A 237 -2.88 -9.60 5.86
N CYS A 238 -1.77 -8.96 5.59
CA CYS A 238 -0.73 -8.73 6.58
C CYS A 238 -0.29 -7.27 6.55
N VAL A 239 -0.37 -6.58 7.68
CA VAL A 239 0.15 -5.24 7.86
C VAL A 239 1.39 -5.29 8.74
N VAL A 240 2.49 -4.72 8.24
CA VAL A 240 3.76 -4.70 8.97
C VAL A 240 4.29 -3.28 9.13
N LYS A 241 5.00 -3.04 10.24
CA LYS A 241 5.91 -1.90 10.33
C LYS A 241 7.17 -2.23 9.52
N GLY A 242 7.11 -1.99 8.22
CA GLY A 242 8.18 -2.36 7.32
C GLY A 242 9.31 -1.33 7.22
N ALA A 243 10.36 -1.70 6.51
CA ALA A 243 11.51 -0.84 6.28
C ALA A 243 11.13 0.40 5.46
N GLY A 244 11.25 1.58 6.06
CA GLY A 244 10.85 2.84 5.42
C GLY A 244 9.34 3.00 5.18
N GLY A 245 8.52 2.07 5.70
CA GLY A 245 7.06 2.02 5.46
C GLY A 245 6.64 1.15 4.27
N GLU A 246 7.57 0.44 3.64
CA GLU A 246 7.30 -0.60 2.66
C GLU A 246 7.06 -1.96 3.32
N ALA A 247 6.33 -2.86 2.68
CA ALA A 247 6.11 -4.22 3.17
C ALA A 247 7.40 -5.05 2.97
N GLU A 248 8.39 -4.78 3.79
CA GLU A 248 9.71 -5.39 3.75
C GLU A 248 10.17 -5.77 5.14
N ARG A 249 10.60 -7.02 5.30
CA ARG A 249 11.14 -7.56 6.54
C ARG A 249 12.62 -7.17 6.69
N THR A 250 12.99 -6.56 7.82
CA THR A 250 14.40 -6.49 8.18
C THR A 250 14.86 -7.84 8.74
N PRO A 251 16.00 -8.40 8.27
CA PRO A 251 16.42 -9.73 8.69
C PRO A 251 17.00 -9.77 10.12
N LEU A 252 17.34 -8.61 10.68
CA LEU A 252 18.08 -8.47 11.95
C LEU A 252 17.18 -8.32 13.17
N LYS A 253 15.86 -8.22 13.00
CA LYS A 253 14.91 -7.98 14.08
C LYS A 253 13.68 -8.86 13.92
N ALA A 254 13.05 -9.17 15.04
CA ALA A 254 11.72 -9.74 15.03
C ALA A 254 10.75 -8.77 14.34
N LEU A 255 9.77 -9.31 13.61
CA LEU A 255 8.76 -8.56 12.91
C LEU A 255 7.38 -8.93 13.46
N SER A 256 6.65 -7.92 13.93
CA SER A 256 5.22 -8.08 14.28
C SER A 256 4.38 -8.03 13.00
N LEU A 257 3.49 -9.01 12.88
CA LEU A 257 2.55 -9.18 11.78
C LEU A 257 1.14 -8.95 12.32
N GLN A 258 0.46 -7.91 11.89
CA GLN A 258 -0.97 -7.75 12.15
C GLN A 258 -1.74 -8.25 10.95
N ARG A 259 -2.49 -9.34 11.13
CA ARG A 259 -3.08 -10.10 10.05
C ARG A 259 -4.60 -10.10 10.10
N LEU A 260 -5.18 -10.33 8.92
CA LEU A 260 -6.46 -11.00 8.76
C LEU A 260 -6.19 -12.38 8.16
N VAL A 261 -6.75 -13.40 8.74
CA VAL A 261 -6.73 -14.77 8.24
C VAL A 261 -8.19 -15.24 8.14
N ALA A 262 -8.67 -15.48 6.95
CA ALA A 262 -10.08 -15.76 6.68
C ALA A 262 -11.06 -14.71 7.31
N GLY A 263 -10.64 -13.45 7.36
CA GLY A 263 -11.41 -12.33 7.93
C GLY A 263 -11.25 -12.13 9.44
N GLU A 264 -10.59 -13.04 10.15
CA GLU A 264 -10.35 -12.94 11.59
C GLU A 264 -9.00 -12.27 11.88
N ALA A 265 -8.99 -11.39 12.88
CA ALA A 265 -7.79 -10.68 13.30
C ALA A 265 -6.84 -11.62 14.06
N LEU A 266 -5.56 -11.60 13.68
CA LEU A 266 -4.50 -12.39 14.29
C LEU A 266 -3.21 -11.56 14.37
N ASP A 267 -2.61 -11.51 15.55
CA ASP A 267 -1.32 -10.87 15.77
C ASP A 267 -0.25 -11.95 16.00
N GLU A 268 0.82 -11.89 15.20
CA GLU A 268 1.92 -12.83 15.24
C GLU A 268 3.26 -12.08 15.30
N THR A 269 4.32 -12.79 15.67
CA THR A 269 5.69 -12.26 15.62
C THR A 269 6.61 -13.31 15.04
N VAL A 270 7.34 -12.96 13.98
CA VAL A 270 8.37 -13.83 13.41
C VAL A 270 9.76 -13.44 13.93
N PRO A 271 10.62 -14.42 14.29
CA PRO A 271 11.95 -14.14 14.84
C PRO A 271 12.90 -13.55 13.81
N PRO A 272 14.05 -12.95 14.17
CA PRO A 272 15.09 -12.53 13.23
C PRO A 272 15.57 -13.73 12.39
N ILE A 273 16.02 -13.44 11.15
CA ILE A 273 16.63 -14.46 10.26
C ILE A 273 18.12 -14.55 10.49
N LEU A 274 18.77 -13.41 10.57
CA LEU A 274 20.18 -13.28 10.90
C LEU A 274 20.30 -12.97 12.38
N GLY A 275 21.12 -13.74 13.09
CA GLY A 275 21.27 -13.63 14.56
C GLY A 275 21.62 -12.23 15.05
N ASP A 276 22.04 -12.09 16.31
CA ASP A 276 22.10 -10.84 17.13
C ASP A 276 22.59 -9.53 16.51
N GLY A 277 22.05 -9.15 15.39
CA GLY A 277 21.78 -7.80 14.97
C GLY A 277 22.93 -6.81 14.84
N ARG A 278 24.16 -7.23 14.79
CA ARG A 278 25.32 -6.38 14.42
C ARG A 278 25.70 -6.53 12.96
N GLY A 279 24.71 -6.78 12.09
CA GLY A 279 24.90 -6.71 10.65
C GLY A 279 25.00 -5.26 10.20
N GLU A 280 25.86 -4.99 9.21
CA GLU A 280 25.89 -3.70 8.53
C GLU A 280 24.51 -3.32 8.03
N ARG A 281 24.09 -2.07 8.26
CA ARG A 281 22.87 -1.54 7.67
C ARG A 281 22.99 -1.61 6.16
N LEU A 282 21.97 -2.14 5.50
CA LEU A 282 21.85 -2.14 4.03
C LEU A 282 21.77 -0.69 3.52
N GLU A 283 22.90 -0.01 3.38
CA GLU A 283 22.94 1.40 3.00
C GLU A 283 23.18 1.62 1.50
N ARG A 284 23.47 0.56 0.73
CA ARG A 284 23.69 0.67 -0.71
C ARG A 284 22.41 1.06 -1.44
N ARG A 285 22.49 2.19 -2.16
CA ARG A 285 21.42 2.76 -3.00
C ARG A 285 21.78 2.66 -4.47
N ASP A 286 22.32 1.54 -4.87
CA ASP A 286 22.93 1.33 -6.18
C ASP A 286 22.08 0.32 -6.96
N LEU A 287 21.49 0.75 -8.08
CA LEU A 287 20.71 -0.10 -8.96
C LEU A 287 21.55 -1.20 -9.62
N GLU A 288 22.84 -0.97 -9.85
CA GLU A 288 23.74 -1.97 -10.39
C GLU A 288 23.92 -3.12 -9.39
N HIS A 289 24.19 -2.79 -8.12
CA HIS A 289 24.27 -3.77 -7.04
C HIS A 289 22.93 -4.52 -6.85
N PHE A 290 21.79 -3.79 -6.89
CA PHE A 290 20.47 -4.39 -6.81
C PHE A 290 20.24 -5.45 -7.90
N ARG A 291 20.63 -5.15 -9.14
CA ARG A 291 20.57 -6.09 -10.26
C ARG A 291 21.55 -7.25 -10.08
N ALA A 292 22.79 -6.96 -9.66
CA ALA A 292 23.83 -7.98 -9.45
C ALA A 292 23.37 -9.03 -8.41
N VAL A 293 22.76 -8.60 -7.32
CA VAL A 293 22.19 -9.51 -6.31
C VAL A 293 21.08 -10.39 -6.91
N TRP A 294 20.18 -9.82 -7.72
CA TRP A 294 19.12 -10.59 -8.36
C TRP A 294 19.66 -11.63 -9.33
N THR A 295 20.61 -11.26 -10.18
CA THR A 295 21.19 -12.13 -11.21
C THR A 295 22.24 -13.12 -10.69
N GLY A 296 22.63 -13.02 -9.40
CA GLY A 296 23.69 -13.84 -8.83
C GLY A 296 25.11 -13.38 -9.19
N ALA A 297 25.26 -12.24 -9.84
CA ALA A 297 26.56 -11.63 -10.15
C ALA A 297 27.20 -10.89 -8.96
N GLY A 298 26.43 -10.66 -7.88
CA GLY A 298 26.87 -10.04 -6.64
C GLY A 298 26.31 -10.77 -5.43
N GLU A 299 27.07 -10.76 -4.34
CA GLU A 299 26.67 -11.34 -3.05
C GLU A 299 26.31 -10.23 -2.06
N ASP A 300 25.20 -10.40 -1.36
CA ASP A 300 24.76 -9.56 -0.26
C ASP A 300 23.87 -10.40 0.68
N PRO A 301 24.46 -11.05 1.70
CA PRO A 301 23.71 -11.95 2.58
C PRO A 301 22.54 -11.26 3.33
N ALA A 302 22.68 -9.96 3.62
CA ALA A 302 21.61 -9.22 4.30
C ALA A 302 20.46 -8.87 3.33
N ALA A 303 20.77 -8.53 2.09
CA ALA A 303 19.79 -8.37 1.02
C ALA A 303 19.08 -9.69 0.73
N GLU A 304 19.81 -10.79 0.58
CA GLU A 304 19.27 -12.13 0.40
C GLU A 304 18.30 -12.50 1.52
N ALA A 305 18.72 -12.36 2.77
CA ALA A 305 17.86 -12.65 3.92
C ALA A 305 16.62 -11.74 3.98
N THR A 306 16.74 -10.46 3.54
CA THR A 306 15.60 -9.53 3.42
C THR A 306 14.60 -10.02 2.37
N VAL A 307 15.10 -10.41 1.18
CA VAL A 307 14.27 -10.91 0.08
C VAL A 307 13.56 -12.20 0.47
N ILE A 308 14.31 -13.18 0.95
CA ILE A 308 13.77 -14.49 1.39
C ILE A 308 12.73 -14.29 2.50
N GLY A 309 13.07 -13.48 3.51
CA GLY A 309 12.19 -13.25 4.65
C GLY A 309 10.89 -12.53 4.30
N SER A 310 10.93 -11.55 3.40
CA SER A 310 9.73 -10.86 2.95
C SER A 310 8.88 -11.74 2.04
N ALA A 311 9.50 -12.54 1.16
CA ALA A 311 8.79 -13.51 0.33
C ALA A 311 8.13 -14.60 1.17
N ALA A 312 8.79 -15.08 2.24
CA ALA A 312 8.21 -16.07 3.16
C ALA A 312 6.94 -15.56 3.84
N VAL A 313 6.94 -14.31 4.33
CA VAL A 313 5.73 -13.69 4.90
C VAL A 313 4.63 -13.58 3.84
N ALA A 314 4.95 -13.12 2.64
CA ALA A 314 3.99 -12.99 1.54
C ALA A 314 3.36 -14.35 1.16
N LEU A 315 4.15 -15.42 1.07
CA LEU A 315 3.67 -16.78 0.81
C LEU A 315 2.74 -17.29 1.92
N ALA A 316 3.06 -17.02 3.20
CA ALA A 316 2.19 -17.37 4.33
C ALA A 316 0.85 -16.63 4.27
N VAL A 317 0.86 -15.35 3.84
CA VAL A 317 -0.37 -14.54 3.67
C VAL A 317 -1.23 -15.09 2.55
N ILE A 318 -0.63 -15.45 1.40
CA ILE A 318 -1.36 -16.05 0.26
C ILE A 318 -2.02 -17.38 0.64
N ALA A 319 -1.31 -18.19 1.44
CA ALA A 319 -1.79 -19.50 1.88
C ALA A 319 -2.85 -19.42 3.00
N GLY A 320 -2.98 -18.27 3.68
CA GLY A 320 -3.78 -18.16 4.90
C GLY A 320 -3.17 -18.93 6.09
N ASP A 321 -1.88 -19.28 6.01
CA ASP A 321 -1.17 -20.04 7.03
C ASP A 321 -0.72 -19.14 8.19
N SER A 322 -0.67 -19.67 9.41
CA SER A 322 -0.25 -18.97 10.63
C SER A 322 0.54 -19.88 11.56
N GLY A 323 1.26 -19.25 12.51
CA GLY A 323 2.06 -19.95 13.53
C GLY A 323 3.49 -20.28 13.08
N ASP A 324 4.33 -20.63 14.06
CA ASP A 324 5.79 -20.77 13.87
C ASP A 324 6.16 -21.83 12.82
N ASP A 325 5.51 -22.98 12.85
CA ASP A 325 5.76 -24.07 11.89
C ASP A 325 5.42 -23.66 10.45
N ALA A 326 4.35 -22.89 10.26
CA ALA A 326 3.98 -22.37 8.96
C ALA A 326 5.01 -21.36 8.46
N HIS A 327 5.43 -20.45 9.31
CA HIS A 327 6.47 -19.47 8.97
C HIS A 327 7.81 -20.14 8.64
N ALA A 328 8.19 -21.20 9.36
CA ALA A 328 9.39 -21.99 9.07
C ALA A 328 9.30 -22.65 7.68
N ARG A 329 8.19 -23.33 7.37
CA ARG A 329 7.97 -23.94 6.03
C ARG A 329 8.02 -22.91 4.89
N HIS A 330 7.41 -21.75 5.07
CA HIS A 330 7.45 -20.69 4.05
C HIS A 330 8.84 -20.07 3.90
N LEU A 331 9.63 -20.01 4.98
CA LEU A 331 11.01 -19.56 4.93
C LEU A 331 11.89 -20.55 4.14
N GLU A 332 11.74 -21.85 4.38
CA GLU A 332 12.41 -22.91 3.61
C GLU A 332 12.02 -22.85 2.13
N ARG A 333 10.72 -22.70 1.82
CA ARG A 333 10.24 -22.55 0.46
C ARG A 333 10.83 -21.33 -0.24
N ALA A 334 10.81 -20.17 0.40
CA ALA A 334 11.38 -18.95 -0.14
C ALA A 334 12.90 -19.07 -0.37
N THR A 335 13.60 -19.80 0.51
CA THR A 335 15.03 -20.10 0.38
C THR A 335 15.31 -20.99 -0.84
N ALA A 336 14.50 -22.01 -1.07
CA ALA A 336 14.60 -22.87 -2.25
C ALA A 336 14.39 -22.06 -3.54
N LEU A 337 13.31 -21.27 -3.61
CA LEU A 337 13.01 -20.39 -4.74
C LEU A 337 14.15 -19.40 -5.03
N TRP A 338 14.76 -18.84 -3.98
CA TRP A 338 15.91 -17.94 -4.14
C TRP A 338 17.09 -18.62 -4.79
N ARG A 339 17.42 -19.86 -4.39
CA ARG A 339 18.52 -20.65 -4.97
C ARG A 339 18.27 -21.00 -6.44
N GLU A 340 17.02 -21.24 -6.79
CA GLU A 340 16.58 -21.63 -8.14
C GLU A 340 16.29 -20.43 -9.07
N ARG A 341 16.40 -19.17 -8.58
CA ARG A 341 15.96 -17.99 -9.33
C ARG A 341 16.64 -17.73 -10.67
N ASN A 342 17.82 -18.33 -10.88
CA ASN A 342 18.62 -18.15 -12.10
C ASN A 342 18.69 -19.44 -12.96
N GLY A 343 17.88 -20.46 -12.63
CA GLY A 343 17.78 -21.73 -13.34
C GLY A 343 16.79 -21.73 -14.50
#